data_e70c2826abc981843c9d0fe1ab81c075
#
_entry.id   e70c2826abc981843c9d0fe1ab81c075
#
_cell.length_a   1.000
_cell.length_b   1.000
_cell.length_c   1.000
_cell.angle_alpha   90.00
_cell.angle_beta   90.00
_cell.angle_gamma   90.00
#
_symmetry.space_group_name_H-M   'P 1'
#
loop_
_entity.id
_entity.type
_entity.pdbx_description
1 polymer ?
#
loop_
_entity_poly.entity_id
_entity_poly.type
_entity_poly.pdbx_seq_one_letter_code
_entity_poly.pdbx_strand_id
1 'polypeptide(L)'
;MPDAIELLKLRRSVKPREMRSPGPSPAELDTILTIGARVPDHGKLTPWRFIVFEGDARARAGEIIAQVFARKNPSASVTEIEAEKRALTDAPLVIGVVSSPKTHPKVPPWEQQLSAGASAMNLVTAATALGYGANWLTGWFAFDRDVLDGFGLKSDEKFVGFIHIGTPSRPSEDRPRPALSDIVTRF
;
A
#
# COMPACT_ATOMS: atom_id res chain seq x y z
N MET A 1 -15.38 -15.11 11.59
CA MET A 1 -14.10 -14.39 11.39
C MET A 1 -13.10 -15.03 12.36
N PRO A 2 -11.86 -15.27 11.96
CA PRO A 2 -10.82 -15.69 12.89
C PRO A 2 -10.66 -14.64 14.00
N ASP A 3 -10.26 -15.05 15.19
CA ASP A 3 -9.90 -14.08 16.21
C ASP A 3 -8.65 -13.27 15.81
N ALA A 4 -8.39 -12.16 16.46
CA ALA A 4 -7.30 -11.26 16.07
C ALA A 4 -5.92 -11.93 16.14
N ILE A 5 -5.71 -12.85 17.07
CA ILE A 5 -4.44 -13.56 17.26
C ILE A 5 -4.21 -14.53 16.10
N GLU A 6 -5.22 -15.33 15.77
CA GLU A 6 -5.20 -16.25 14.63
C GLU A 6 -4.98 -15.53 13.31
N LEU A 7 -5.71 -14.43 13.09
CA LEU A 7 -5.53 -13.59 11.91
C LEU A 7 -4.08 -13.12 11.75
N LEU A 8 -3.50 -12.56 12.80
CA LEU A 8 -2.15 -12.00 12.76
C LEU A 8 -1.07 -13.08 12.58
N LYS A 9 -1.28 -14.28 13.13
CA LYS A 9 -0.37 -15.41 12.94
C LYS A 9 -0.41 -15.96 11.50
N LEU A 10 -1.60 -16.04 10.90
CA LEU A 10 -1.83 -16.74 9.64
C LEU A 10 -1.81 -15.83 8.41
N ARG A 11 -1.92 -14.50 8.61
CA ARG A 11 -1.98 -13.54 7.50
C ARG A 11 -0.80 -13.69 6.54
N ARG A 12 -1.14 -13.74 5.25
CA ARG A 12 -0.19 -13.82 4.14
C ARG A 12 -0.43 -12.69 3.13
N SER A 13 0.64 -12.24 2.48
CA SER A 13 0.53 -11.37 1.30
C SER A 13 0.09 -12.21 0.10
N VAL A 14 -0.89 -11.72 -0.65
CA VAL A 14 -1.37 -12.29 -1.92
C VAL A 14 -0.80 -11.45 -3.05
N LYS A 15 -0.22 -12.07 -4.08
CA LYS A 15 0.31 -11.31 -5.24
C LYS A 15 -0.84 -10.62 -5.97
N PRO A 16 -0.70 -9.36 -6.44
CA PRO A 16 -1.79 -8.65 -7.13
C PRO A 16 -2.38 -9.45 -8.29
N ARG A 17 -1.56 -10.11 -9.10
CA ARG A 17 -2.00 -10.97 -10.21
C ARG A 17 -2.81 -12.20 -9.78
N GLU A 18 -2.82 -12.53 -8.50
CA GLU A 18 -3.62 -13.62 -7.91
C GLU A 18 -4.90 -13.08 -7.22
N MET A 19 -5.17 -11.79 -7.36
CA MET A 19 -6.38 -11.14 -6.89
C MET A 19 -7.41 -11.02 -8.03
N ARG A 20 -8.68 -11.16 -7.70
CA ARG A 20 -9.81 -11.09 -8.63
C ARG A 20 -10.90 -10.15 -8.06
N SER A 21 -11.79 -9.73 -8.93
CA SER A 21 -13.06 -9.13 -8.51
C SER A 21 -13.94 -10.19 -7.82
N PRO A 22 -14.82 -9.77 -6.89
CA PRO A 22 -15.00 -8.39 -6.47
C PRO A 22 -13.89 -7.92 -5.55
N GLY A 23 -13.65 -6.60 -5.55
CA GLY A 23 -12.94 -5.90 -4.47
C GLY A 23 -13.90 -5.60 -3.31
N PRO A 24 -13.43 -4.91 -2.26
CA PRO A 24 -14.28 -4.42 -1.18
C PRO A 24 -15.44 -3.56 -1.70
N SER A 25 -16.60 -3.73 -1.10
CA SER A 25 -17.72 -2.81 -1.27
C SER A 25 -17.37 -1.42 -0.70
N PRO A 26 -18.12 -0.35 -1.04
CA PRO A 26 -17.87 0.99 -0.47
C PRO A 26 -17.86 1.01 1.06
N ALA A 27 -18.76 0.29 1.71
CA ALA A 27 -18.81 0.21 3.18
C ALA A 27 -17.63 -0.55 3.78
N GLU A 28 -17.14 -1.59 3.11
CA GLU A 28 -15.94 -2.31 3.53
C GLU A 28 -14.68 -1.46 3.29
N LEU A 29 -14.61 -0.71 2.19
CA LEU A 29 -13.54 0.24 1.94
C LEU A 29 -13.48 1.30 3.04
N ASP A 30 -14.62 1.89 3.42
CA ASP A 30 -14.70 2.86 4.52
C ASP A 30 -14.22 2.23 5.84
N THR A 31 -14.57 0.97 6.10
CA THR A 31 -14.10 0.22 7.26
C THR A 31 -12.58 0.04 7.22
N ILE A 32 -12.03 -0.37 6.08
CA ILE A 32 -10.57 -0.54 5.88
C ILE A 32 -9.84 0.78 6.13
N LEU A 33 -10.31 1.88 5.54
CA LEU A 33 -9.71 3.21 5.71
C LEU A 33 -9.81 3.69 7.16
N THR A 34 -10.95 3.48 7.83
CA THR A 34 -11.15 3.81 9.23
C THR A 34 -10.15 3.06 10.13
N ILE A 35 -9.96 1.77 9.91
CA ILE A 35 -8.97 0.96 10.65
C ILE A 35 -7.54 1.41 10.31
N GLY A 36 -7.26 1.70 9.03
CA GLY A 36 -5.99 2.27 8.58
C GLY A 36 -5.60 3.54 9.33
N ALA A 37 -6.58 4.37 9.65
CA ALA A 37 -6.38 5.61 10.40
C ALA A 37 -6.23 5.42 11.93
N ARG A 38 -6.39 4.20 12.47
CA ARG A 38 -6.30 3.92 13.92
C ARG A 38 -4.92 3.43 14.33
N VAL A 39 -3.96 4.32 14.27
CA VAL A 39 -2.56 4.06 14.62
C VAL A 39 -2.06 5.08 15.64
N PRO A 40 -0.99 4.79 16.38
CA PRO A 40 -0.32 5.78 17.20
C PRO A 40 0.07 7.00 16.36
N ASP A 41 -0.31 8.17 16.83
CA ASP A 41 -0.07 9.47 16.18
C ASP A 41 0.32 10.48 17.25
N HIS A 42 1.64 10.63 17.47
CA HIS A 42 2.18 11.54 18.45
C HIS A 42 1.82 12.99 18.08
N GLY A 43 1.19 13.68 19.02
CA GLY A 43 0.76 15.06 18.83
C GLY A 43 -0.47 15.23 17.94
N LYS A 44 -1.14 14.15 17.53
CA LYS A 44 -2.33 14.17 16.64
C LYS A 44 -2.05 14.93 15.35
N LEU A 45 -0.88 14.67 14.75
CA LEU A 45 -0.41 15.37 13.55
C LEU A 45 -1.04 14.84 12.27
N THR A 46 -1.60 13.62 12.31
CA THR A 46 -2.13 12.94 11.12
C THR A 46 -1.11 12.96 9.97
N PRO A 47 0.08 12.34 10.14
CA PRO A 47 1.18 12.47 9.20
C PRO A 47 1.05 11.52 8.00
N TRP A 48 -0.17 11.18 7.65
CA TRP A 48 -0.51 10.27 6.56
C TRP A 48 -1.84 10.65 5.93
N ARG A 49 -2.01 10.27 4.67
CA ARG A 49 -3.27 10.32 3.92
C ARG A 49 -3.32 9.17 2.93
N PHE A 50 -4.51 8.92 2.41
CA PHE A 50 -4.75 7.83 1.46
C PHE A 50 -5.14 8.39 0.09
N ILE A 51 -4.68 7.72 -0.97
CA ILE A 51 -5.15 7.91 -2.34
C ILE A 51 -5.77 6.58 -2.77
N VAL A 52 -7.06 6.59 -3.08
CA VAL A 52 -7.80 5.40 -3.51
C VAL A 52 -7.80 5.33 -5.02
N PHE A 53 -7.34 4.21 -5.56
CA PHE A 53 -7.38 3.89 -6.98
C PHE A 53 -8.36 2.74 -7.19
N GLU A 54 -9.54 3.04 -7.73
CA GLU A 54 -10.58 2.08 -8.05
C GLU A 54 -11.17 2.38 -9.44
N GLY A 55 -11.85 1.40 -10.04
CA GLY A 55 -12.42 1.55 -11.38
C GLY A 55 -11.37 2.05 -12.38
N ASP A 56 -11.73 3.05 -13.18
CA ASP A 56 -10.86 3.64 -14.21
C ASP A 56 -9.68 4.45 -13.65
N ALA A 57 -9.73 4.84 -12.37
CA ALA A 57 -8.61 5.57 -11.76
C ALA A 57 -7.31 4.75 -11.75
N ARG A 58 -7.39 3.42 -11.68
CA ARG A 58 -6.23 2.53 -11.75
C ARG A 58 -5.54 2.60 -13.12
N ALA A 59 -6.34 2.59 -14.19
CA ALA A 59 -5.81 2.72 -15.55
C ALA A 59 -5.19 4.10 -15.78
N ARG A 60 -5.87 5.19 -15.36
CA ARG A 60 -5.31 6.55 -15.44
C ARG A 60 -4.00 6.69 -14.67
N ALA A 61 -3.89 6.07 -13.50
CA ALA A 61 -2.65 6.05 -12.73
C ALA A 61 -1.54 5.28 -13.47
N GLY A 62 -1.87 4.15 -14.09
CA GLY A 62 -0.96 3.40 -14.95
C GLY A 62 -0.44 4.21 -16.13
N GLU A 63 -1.28 5.03 -16.78
CA GLU A 63 -0.86 5.93 -17.85
C GLU A 63 0.17 6.96 -17.38
N ILE A 64 -0.02 7.55 -16.19
CA ILE A 64 0.95 8.48 -15.60
C ILE A 64 2.31 7.78 -15.41
N ILE A 65 2.31 6.59 -14.82
CA ILE A 65 3.53 5.80 -14.60
C ILE A 65 4.23 5.51 -15.93
N ALA A 66 3.49 5.00 -16.92
CA ALA A 66 4.04 4.64 -18.23
C ALA A 66 4.58 5.84 -19.01
N GLN A 67 3.92 6.99 -18.96
CA GLN A 67 4.40 8.23 -19.60
C GLN A 67 5.73 8.70 -18.99
N VAL A 68 5.86 8.67 -17.65
CA VAL A 68 7.11 9.02 -16.98
C VAL A 68 8.21 8.00 -17.31
N PHE A 69 7.87 6.70 -17.30
CA PHE A 69 8.79 5.64 -17.67
C PHE A 69 9.33 5.82 -19.09
N ALA A 70 8.46 5.98 -20.07
CA ALA A 70 8.84 6.17 -21.48
C ALA A 70 9.72 7.41 -21.68
N ARG A 71 9.40 8.52 -21.00
CA ARG A 71 10.20 9.74 -21.06
C ARG A 71 11.62 9.54 -20.53
N LYS A 72 11.78 8.76 -19.45
CA LYS A 72 13.08 8.49 -18.80
C LYS A 72 13.85 7.35 -19.47
N ASN A 73 13.17 6.51 -20.24
CA ASN A 73 13.75 5.37 -20.95
C ASN A 73 13.42 5.43 -22.46
N PRO A 74 14.06 6.30 -23.22
CA PRO A 74 13.72 6.48 -24.65
C PRO A 74 13.91 5.23 -25.53
N SER A 75 14.68 4.27 -25.06
CA SER A 75 14.92 2.98 -25.74
C SER A 75 13.96 1.85 -25.28
N ALA A 76 13.04 2.16 -24.36
CA ALA A 76 12.09 1.16 -23.87
C ALA A 76 11.18 0.64 -24.99
N SER A 77 10.98 -0.66 -25.01
CA SER A 77 10.06 -1.31 -25.95
C SER A 77 8.60 -1.00 -25.58
N VAL A 78 7.71 -1.13 -26.56
CA VAL A 78 6.26 -1.03 -26.32
C VAL A 78 5.79 -2.00 -25.23
N THR A 79 6.37 -3.21 -25.20
CA THR A 79 6.01 -4.22 -24.18
C THR A 79 6.35 -3.76 -22.76
N GLU A 80 7.51 -3.13 -22.58
CA GLU A 80 7.91 -2.59 -21.27
C GLU A 80 6.99 -1.46 -20.84
N ILE A 81 6.68 -0.53 -21.73
CA ILE A 81 5.75 0.60 -21.45
C ILE A 81 4.35 0.05 -21.08
N GLU A 82 3.83 -0.92 -21.81
CA GLU A 82 2.55 -1.57 -21.50
C GLU A 82 2.57 -2.36 -20.19
N ALA A 83 3.72 -2.87 -19.77
CA ALA A 83 3.87 -3.48 -18.46
C ALA A 83 3.72 -2.43 -17.33
N GLU A 84 4.31 -1.25 -17.50
CA GLU A 84 4.18 -0.15 -16.54
C GLU A 84 2.75 0.38 -16.42
N LYS A 85 1.98 0.43 -17.51
CA LYS A 85 0.55 0.78 -17.46
C LYS A 85 -0.25 -0.14 -16.55
N ARG A 86 0.17 -1.39 -16.41
CA ARG A 86 -0.52 -2.37 -15.58
C ARG A 86 -0.13 -2.35 -14.10
N ALA A 87 0.82 -1.52 -13.69
CA ALA A 87 1.38 -1.50 -12.33
C ALA A 87 0.32 -1.45 -11.22
N LEU A 88 -0.82 -0.76 -11.45
CA LEU A 88 -1.90 -0.61 -10.48
C LEU A 88 -3.22 -1.29 -10.92
N THR A 89 -3.23 -2.10 -11.98
CA THR A 89 -4.47 -2.67 -12.52
C THR A 89 -4.72 -4.13 -12.18
N ASP A 90 -3.71 -4.86 -11.68
CA ASP A 90 -3.82 -6.29 -11.37
C ASP A 90 -4.82 -6.61 -10.25
N ALA A 91 -4.96 -5.73 -9.25
CA ALA A 91 -5.93 -5.87 -8.19
C ALA A 91 -7.15 -4.96 -8.42
N PRO A 92 -8.38 -5.33 -7.99
CA PRO A 92 -9.57 -4.50 -8.15
C PRO A 92 -9.53 -3.18 -7.40
N LEU A 93 -8.76 -3.10 -6.31
CA LEU A 93 -8.56 -1.90 -5.50
C LEU A 93 -7.09 -1.73 -5.15
N VAL A 94 -6.61 -0.49 -5.23
CA VAL A 94 -5.28 -0.11 -4.71
C VAL A 94 -5.41 1.14 -3.84
N ILE A 95 -4.77 1.13 -2.68
CA ILE A 95 -4.70 2.29 -1.78
C ILE A 95 -3.24 2.74 -1.68
N GLY A 96 -2.93 3.91 -2.19
CA GLY A 96 -1.66 4.58 -1.98
C GLY A 96 -1.61 5.19 -0.58
N VAL A 97 -0.67 4.75 0.25
CA VAL A 97 -0.43 5.34 1.56
C VAL A 97 0.64 6.40 1.43
N VAL A 98 0.30 7.64 1.71
CA VAL A 98 1.19 8.78 1.62
C VAL A 98 1.65 9.17 3.02
N SER A 99 2.96 9.25 3.23
CA SER A 99 3.57 9.92 4.38
C SER A 99 3.58 11.42 4.10
N SER A 100 2.93 12.19 4.98
CA SER A 100 2.78 13.65 4.90
C SER A 100 3.27 14.27 6.21
N PRO A 101 4.59 14.27 6.47
CA PRO A 101 5.15 14.73 7.73
C PRO A 101 4.94 16.25 7.90
N LYS A 102 4.71 16.67 9.13
CA LYS A 102 4.54 18.07 9.49
C LYS A 102 5.74 18.54 10.31
N THR A 103 6.16 19.78 10.09
CA THR A 103 7.17 20.40 10.97
C THR A 103 6.59 20.54 12.37
N HIS A 104 7.27 19.95 13.36
CA HIS A 104 6.85 19.99 14.74
C HIS A 104 8.08 19.98 15.68
N PRO A 105 8.11 20.84 16.73
CA PRO A 105 9.30 21.02 17.57
C PRO A 105 9.66 19.80 18.44
N LYS A 106 8.67 18.94 18.73
CA LYS A 106 8.82 17.78 19.64
C LYS A 106 8.65 16.43 18.95
N VAL A 107 8.11 16.39 17.74
CA VAL A 107 7.80 15.14 17.02
C VAL A 107 8.66 15.08 15.78
N PRO A 108 9.73 14.28 15.77
CA PRO A 108 10.64 14.19 14.63
C PRO A 108 9.94 13.51 13.42
N PRO A 109 10.38 13.81 12.19
CA PRO A 109 9.82 13.17 10.98
C PRO A 109 9.87 11.65 10.99
N TRP A 110 10.87 11.06 11.66
CA TRP A 110 11.00 9.60 11.79
C TRP A 110 9.80 8.97 12.50
N GLU A 111 9.35 9.51 13.64
CA GLU A 111 8.15 9.00 14.33
C GLU A 111 6.91 9.10 13.44
N GLN A 112 6.79 10.18 12.69
CA GLN A 112 5.68 10.41 11.77
C GLN A 112 5.67 9.41 10.62
N GLN A 113 6.84 9.07 10.07
CA GLN A 113 7.00 8.03 9.04
C GLN A 113 6.64 6.64 9.57
N LEU A 114 7.04 6.32 10.81
CA LEU A 114 6.65 5.06 11.45
C LEU A 114 5.13 4.96 11.64
N SER A 115 4.47 6.06 12.02
CA SER A 115 3.01 6.11 12.10
C SER A 115 2.34 5.85 10.74
N ALA A 116 2.88 6.43 9.66
CA ALA A 116 2.40 6.17 8.30
C ALA A 116 2.62 4.70 7.88
N GLY A 117 3.74 4.09 8.26
CA GLY A 117 4.00 2.66 8.06
C GLY A 117 3.03 1.77 8.85
N ALA A 118 2.74 2.14 10.10
CA ALA A 118 1.74 1.44 10.91
C ALA A 118 0.34 1.50 10.28
N SER A 119 -0.02 2.66 9.70
CA SER A 119 -1.28 2.84 8.96
C SER A 119 -1.37 1.91 7.74
N ALA A 120 -0.29 1.77 6.97
CA ALA A 120 -0.22 0.83 5.85
C ALA A 120 -0.45 -0.63 6.32
N MET A 121 0.17 -1.02 7.45
CA MET A 121 -0.05 -2.37 8.00
C MET A 121 -1.48 -2.58 8.49
N ASN A 122 -2.10 -1.57 9.09
CA ASN A 122 -3.50 -1.66 9.51
C ASN A 122 -4.45 -1.84 8.32
N LEU A 123 -4.22 -1.17 7.18
CA LEU A 123 -4.99 -1.40 5.94
C LEU A 123 -4.88 -2.87 5.47
N VAL A 124 -3.66 -3.42 5.46
CA VAL A 124 -3.42 -4.84 5.12
C VAL A 124 -4.17 -5.77 6.07
N THR A 125 -4.11 -5.50 7.37
CA THR A 125 -4.76 -6.31 8.40
C THR A 125 -6.28 -6.24 8.27
N ALA A 126 -6.84 -5.04 8.08
CA ALA A 126 -8.28 -4.83 7.91
C ALA A 126 -8.84 -5.56 6.68
N ALA A 127 -8.17 -5.42 5.53
CA ALA A 127 -8.56 -6.12 4.31
C ALA A 127 -8.54 -7.64 4.51
N THR A 128 -7.50 -8.17 5.16
CA THR A 128 -7.40 -9.61 5.45
C THR A 128 -8.49 -10.06 6.43
N ALA A 129 -8.82 -9.27 7.44
CA ALA A 129 -9.88 -9.57 8.41
C ALA A 129 -11.27 -9.64 7.75
N LEU A 130 -11.49 -8.88 6.69
CA LEU A 130 -12.70 -8.93 5.87
C LEU A 130 -12.70 -10.06 4.83
N GLY A 131 -11.62 -10.88 4.77
CA GLY A 131 -11.52 -12.02 3.87
C GLY A 131 -10.87 -11.71 2.51
N TYR A 132 -10.36 -10.49 2.31
CA TYR A 132 -9.66 -10.12 1.09
C TYR A 132 -8.17 -10.51 1.14
N GLY A 133 -7.62 -10.79 -0.04
CA GLY A 133 -6.18 -10.79 -0.23
C GLY A 133 -5.64 -9.36 -0.20
N ALA A 134 -4.51 -9.15 0.47
CA ALA A 134 -3.85 -7.86 0.51
C ALA A 134 -2.34 -8.02 0.29
N ASN A 135 -1.72 -7.01 -0.36
CA ASN A 135 -0.28 -6.93 -0.54
C ASN A 135 0.19 -5.48 -0.45
N TRP A 136 1.22 -5.26 0.35
CA TRP A 136 1.90 -3.97 0.43
C TRP A 136 3.15 -4.02 -0.46
N LEU A 137 3.15 -3.22 -1.50
CA LEU A 137 4.22 -3.14 -2.50
C LEU A 137 4.70 -1.70 -2.69
N THR A 138 5.92 -1.62 -3.19
CA THR A 138 6.48 -0.44 -3.84
C THR A 138 6.99 -0.83 -5.23
N GLY A 139 7.28 0.15 -6.05
CA GLY A 139 7.99 0.02 -7.31
C GLY A 139 8.83 1.29 -7.51
N TRP A 140 9.58 1.41 -8.57
CA TRP A 140 10.35 2.61 -8.88
C TRP A 140 9.47 3.87 -8.86
N PHE A 141 8.24 3.75 -9.33
CA PHE A 141 7.24 4.83 -9.41
C PHE A 141 6.80 5.36 -8.03
N ALA A 142 7.00 4.60 -6.95
CA ALA A 142 6.73 5.07 -5.60
C ALA A 142 7.77 6.10 -5.11
N PHE A 143 8.90 6.19 -5.79
CA PHE A 143 10.04 7.05 -5.40
C PHE A 143 10.36 8.12 -6.44
N ASP A 144 9.80 8.02 -7.63
CA ASP A 144 10.05 8.94 -8.74
C ASP A 144 9.24 10.23 -8.58
N ARG A 145 9.91 11.38 -8.52
CA ARG A 145 9.26 12.67 -8.27
C ARG A 145 8.22 13.03 -9.31
N ASP A 146 8.50 12.77 -10.61
CA ASP A 146 7.56 13.11 -11.67
C ASP A 146 6.27 12.30 -11.58
N VAL A 147 6.37 11.02 -11.15
CA VAL A 147 5.19 10.19 -10.88
C VAL A 147 4.44 10.70 -9.65
N LEU A 148 5.17 11.04 -8.57
CA LEU A 148 4.56 11.58 -7.35
C LEU A 148 3.81 12.88 -7.66
N ASP A 149 4.39 13.77 -8.45
CA ASP A 149 3.75 15.02 -8.90
C ASP A 149 2.49 14.73 -9.74
N GLY A 150 2.58 13.74 -10.63
CA GLY A 150 1.44 13.27 -11.41
C GLY A 150 0.29 12.71 -10.56
N PHE A 151 0.58 12.20 -9.37
CA PHE A 151 -0.41 11.77 -8.38
C PHE A 151 -0.82 12.87 -7.39
N GLY A 152 -0.31 14.09 -7.56
CA GLY A 152 -0.66 15.25 -6.74
C GLY A 152 -0.03 15.21 -5.34
N LEU A 153 1.14 14.59 -5.19
CA LEU A 153 1.89 14.64 -3.93
C LEU A 153 2.63 15.97 -3.81
N LYS A 154 2.65 16.53 -2.60
CA LYS A 154 3.47 17.71 -2.29
C LYS A 154 4.95 17.34 -2.29
N SER A 155 5.83 18.33 -2.35
CA SER A 155 7.29 18.15 -2.42
C SER A 155 7.88 17.38 -1.23
N ASP A 156 7.28 17.49 -0.05
CA ASP A 156 7.66 16.84 1.19
C ASP A 156 6.96 15.49 1.42
N GLU A 157 5.95 15.16 0.62
CA GLU A 157 5.22 13.91 0.69
C GLU A 157 5.94 12.78 -0.07
N LYS A 158 5.78 11.56 0.44
CA LYS A 158 6.32 10.32 -0.15
C LYS A 158 5.30 9.19 -0.02
N PHE A 159 5.30 8.26 -0.95
CA PHE A 159 4.57 7.01 -0.70
C PHE A 159 5.28 6.14 0.34
N VAL A 160 4.50 5.64 1.28
CA VAL A 160 4.87 4.49 2.12
C VAL A 160 4.79 3.21 1.30
N GLY A 161 3.85 3.16 0.36
CA GLY A 161 3.64 2.10 -0.59
C GLY A 161 2.19 2.04 -1.06
N PHE A 162 1.91 1.01 -1.83
CA PHE A 162 0.60 0.73 -2.41
C PHE A 162 0.04 -0.57 -1.83
N ILE A 163 -1.16 -0.51 -1.28
CA ILE A 163 -1.87 -1.66 -0.74
C ILE A 163 -2.84 -2.15 -1.80
N HIS A 164 -2.49 -3.25 -2.44
CA HIS A 164 -3.34 -3.95 -3.40
C HIS A 164 -4.33 -4.84 -2.66
N ILE A 165 -5.61 -4.79 -3.00
CA ILE A 165 -6.69 -5.51 -2.33
C ILE A 165 -7.63 -6.13 -3.36
N GLY A 166 -8.02 -7.39 -3.14
CA GLY A 166 -8.98 -8.10 -3.97
C GLY A 166 -9.30 -9.49 -3.44
N THR A 167 -10.24 -10.17 -4.05
CA THR A 167 -10.56 -11.56 -3.69
C THR A 167 -9.42 -12.48 -4.12
N PRO A 168 -8.81 -13.27 -3.21
CA PRO A 168 -7.73 -14.17 -3.58
C PRO A 168 -8.26 -15.30 -4.48
N SER A 169 -7.57 -15.60 -5.58
CA SER A 169 -7.94 -16.67 -6.51
C SER A 169 -7.60 -18.07 -6.02
N ARG A 170 -6.73 -18.15 -5.00
CA ARG A 170 -6.31 -19.39 -4.32
C ARG A 170 -5.82 -19.08 -2.91
N PRO A 171 -5.82 -20.07 -2.00
CA PRO A 171 -5.19 -19.92 -0.70
C PRO A 171 -3.70 -19.59 -0.85
N SER A 172 -3.19 -18.74 0.04
CA SER A 172 -1.75 -18.44 0.09
C SER A 172 -1.02 -19.51 0.90
N GLU A 173 0.09 -19.97 0.37
CA GLU A 173 1.01 -20.85 1.11
C GLU A 173 1.74 -20.05 2.20
N ASP A 174 2.00 -20.68 3.33
CA ASP A 174 2.83 -20.06 4.36
C ASP A 174 4.31 -20.03 3.93
N ARG A 175 5.11 -19.25 4.62
CA ARG A 175 6.55 -19.17 4.40
C ARG A 175 7.30 -19.22 5.74
N PRO A 176 8.57 -19.65 5.73
CA PRO A 176 9.40 -19.59 6.93
C PRO A 176 9.43 -18.19 7.54
N ARG A 177 9.42 -18.16 8.86
CA ARG A 177 9.62 -16.96 9.67
C ARG A 177 10.93 -17.13 10.45
N PRO A 178 11.62 -16.03 10.81
CA PRO A 178 12.79 -16.12 11.68
C PRO A 178 12.40 -16.76 13.01
N ALA A 179 13.30 -17.54 13.59
CA ALA A 179 13.13 -18.01 14.96
C ALA A 179 13.18 -16.81 15.92
N LEU A 180 12.41 -16.87 17.00
CA LEU A 180 12.41 -15.76 17.98
C LEU A 180 13.79 -15.54 18.60
N SER A 181 14.60 -16.59 18.74
CA SER A 181 16.00 -16.50 19.18
C SER A 181 16.86 -15.58 18.32
N ASP A 182 16.53 -15.44 17.01
CA ASP A 182 17.35 -14.67 16.06
C ASP A 182 17.02 -13.17 16.09
N ILE A 183 15.87 -12.81 16.65
CA ILE A 183 15.32 -11.44 16.59
C ILE A 183 14.94 -10.87 17.97
N VAL A 184 15.09 -11.66 19.04
CA VAL A 184 14.75 -11.23 20.40
C VAL A 184 15.98 -11.29 21.28
N THR A 185 16.34 -10.17 21.86
CA THR A 185 17.33 -10.08 22.93
C THR A 185 16.62 -9.77 24.23
N ARG A 186 16.95 -10.49 25.31
CA ARG A 186 16.49 -10.19 26.68
C ARG A 186 17.62 -9.47 27.40
N PHE A 187 17.28 -8.28 27.94
CA PHE A 187 18.20 -7.48 28.75
C PHE A 187 18.15 -7.95 30.20
#